data_0a807641de31a903278d6a9ef829c053
#
_entry.id   0a807641de31a903278d6a9ef829c053
#
_cell.length_a   1.000
_cell.length_b   1.000
_cell.length_c   1.000
_cell.angle_alpha   90.00
_cell.angle_beta   90.00
_cell.angle_gamma   90.00
#
_symmetry.space_group_name_H-M   'P 1'
#
loop_
_entity.id
_entity.type
_entity.pdbx_description
1 polymer ?
#
loop_
_entity_poly.entity_id
_entity_poly.type
_entity_poly.pdbx_seq_one_letter_code
_entity_poly.pdbx_strand_id
1 'polypeptide(L)'
;MKLFKKKDKNIEAEETLAKNAESEKTAADGKNAGVAQETKEDAPETIVCPKCGKTVLKSVVKQHKYVCYECNYYFRVRAKNRIRMVSDKEAFEPWFTELTTGNPLNFPEYEEKIAKTQEKTGLSEGIVIGKTKIYGEETVLGVIDSRFMMGSMGHVVGEKITSAFERATEERLPVILFCCSGGARMQEGIISLMQMAKTSAAAKRHSEAGLLYVPVLTDPTTGGVTASFAMLGDI
;
A
#
# COMPACT_ATOMS: atom_id res chain seq x y z
N MET A 1 -21.19 24.67 -17.79
CA MET A 1 -22.17 23.76 -17.21
C MET A 1 -22.38 22.57 -18.15
N LYS A 2 -21.41 21.63 -18.23
CA LYS A 2 -21.46 20.36 -18.99
C LYS A 2 -20.42 19.38 -18.42
N LEU A 3 -20.63 18.89 -17.18
CA LEU A 3 -19.69 17.94 -16.53
C LEU A 3 -20.36 16.71 -15.88
N PHE A 4 -21.64 16.45 -16.18
CA PHE A 4 -22.38 15.31 -15.60
C PHE A 4 -23.23 14.58 -16.65
N LYS A 5 -22.58 13.92 -17.65
CA LYS A 5 -23.23 12.93 -18.53
C LYS A 5 -22.26 11.82 -18.93
N LYS A 6 -21.77 11.04 -17.94
CA LYS A 6 -20.99 9.82 -18.23
C LYS A 6 -21.27 8.70 -17.21
N LYS A 7 -22.49 8.68 -16.62
CA LYS A 7 -22.83 7.74 -15.53
C LYS A 7 -23.73 6.55 -15.96
N ASP A 8 -24.31 6.58 -17.14
CA ASP A 8 -25.38 5.60 -17.47
C ASP A 8 -24.94 4.38 -18.30
N LYS A 9 -23.69 4.35 -18.81
CA LYS A 9 -23.21 3.18 -19.60
C LYS A 9 -22.62 2.04 -18.78
N ASN A 10 -22.33 2.24 -17.48
CA ASN A 10 -21.78 1.17 -16.64
C ASN A 10 -22.87 0.31 -15.99
N ILE A 11 -24.11 0.80 -15.87
CA ILE A 11 -25.20 0.06 -15.22
C ILE A 11 -25.72 -1.07 -16.12
N GLU A 12 -25.81 -0.84 -17.43
CA GLU A 12 -26.26 -1.87 -18.38
C GLU A 12 -25.26 -3.03 -18.56
N ALA A 13 -23.96 -2.79 -18.33
CA ALA A 13 -22.94 -3.84 -18.35
C ALA A 13 -23.01 -4.74 -17.11
N GLU A 14 -23.42 -4.22 -15.97
CA GLU A 14 -23.53 -4.97 -14.71
C GLU A 14 -24.73 -5.93 -14.71
N GLU A 15 -25.88 -5.52 -15.28
CA GLU A 15 -27.05 -6.40 -15.41
C GLU A 15 -26.85 -7.56 -16.38
N THR A 16 -26.03 -7.38 -17.41
CA THR A 16 -25.72 -8.42 -18.39
C THR A 16 -24.79 -9.51 -17.81
N LEU A 17 -23.88 -9.14 -16.92
CA LEU A 17 -22.97 -10.07 -16.24
C LEU A 17 -23.68 -10.90 -15.16
N ALA A 18 -24.67 -10.31 -14.48
CA ALA A 18 -25.46 -11.04 -13.48
C ALA A 18 -26.37 -12.08 -14.08
N LYS A 19 -26.94 -11.84 -15.26
CA LYS A 19 -27.82 -12.78 -15.98
C LYS A 19 -27.10 -13.96 -16.60
N ASN A 20 -25.82 -13.80 -16.97
CA ASN A 20 -25.01 -14.90 -17.51
C ASN A 20 -24.52 -15.89 -16.42
N ALA A 21 -24.49 -15.48 -15.16
CA ALA A 21 -24.10 -16.36 -14.05
C ALA A 21 -25.22 -17.33 -13.59
N GLU A 22 -26.48 -17.04 -13.92
CA GLU A 22 -27.61 -17.89 -13.57
C GLU A 22 -27.99 -18.93 -14.64
N SER A 23 -27.57 -18.74 -15.90
CA SER A 23 -27.89 -19.65 -17.02
C SER A 23 -26.99 -20.89 -17.15
N GLU A 24 -25.87 -20.97 -16.43
CA GLU A 24 -24.93 -22.08 -16.47
C GLU A 24 -25.20 -23.22 -15.46
N LYS A 25 -26.28 -23.15 -14.69
CA LYS A 25 -26.61 -24.18 -13.67
C LYS A 25 -27.55 -25.31 -14.12
N THR A 26 -27.97 -25.36 -15.35
CA THR A 26 -28.91 -26.39 -15.84
C THR A 26 -28.50 -27.02 -17.16
N ALA A 27 -27.38 -27.76 -17.18
CA ALA A 27 -27.13 -28.78 -18.20
C ALA A 27 -25.90 -29.62 -17.80
N ALA A 28 -26.12 -30.67 -17.05
CA ALA A 28 -25.17 -31.75 -16.91
C ALA A 28 -25.91 -33.06 -16.79
N ASP A 29 -26.06 -33.78 -17.93
CA ASP A 29 -26.09 -35.24 -17.99
C ASP A 29 -25.76 -35.70 -19.41
N GLY A 30 -24.78 -36.62 -19.55
CA GLY A 30 -24.55 -37.31 -20.83
C GLY A 30 -23.08 -37.56 -21.19
N LYS A 31 -22.53 -38.66 -20.69
CA LYS A 31 -21.38 -39.51 -21.13
C LYS A 31 -20.66 -39.17 -22.46
N ASN A 32 -19.33 -39.01 -22.51
CA ASN A 32 -18.42 -40.07 -23.01
C ASN A 32 -16.92 -39.68 -22.89
N ALA A 33 -16.05 -40.70 -22.87
CA ALA A 33 -14.64 -40.64 -22.55
C ALA A 33 -13.76 -40.03 -23.66
N GLY A 34 -12.78 -39.20 -23.25
CA GLY A 34 -11.67 -38.76 -24.06
C GLY A 34 -10.66 -38.08 -23.17
N VAL A 35 -9.45 -38.69 -23.02
CA VAL A 35 -8.37 -38.15 -22.19
C VAL A 35 -7.89 -36.82 -22.79
N ALA A 36 -8.29 -35.73 -22.20
CA ALA A 36 -7.71 -34.41 -22.41
C ALA A 36 -7.16 -33.91 -21.06
N GLN A 37 -5.91 -33.47 -21.07
CA GLN A 37 -5.26 -32.85 -19.92
C GLN A 37 -6.11 -31.69 -19.42
N GLU A 38 -6.75 -31.84 -18.26
CA GLU A 38 -7.46 -30.79 -17.57
C GLU A 38 -6.44 -29.75 -17.09
N THR A 39 -6.40 -28.61 -17.76
CA THR A 39 -5.88 -27.39 -17.18
C THR A 39 -6.78 -27.06 -15.99
N LYS A 40 -6.27 -27.16 -14.77
CA LYS A 40 -6.95 -26.70 -13.55
C LYS A 40 -7.30 -25.24 -13.73
N GLU A 41 -8.54 -24.94 -14.05
CA GLU A 41 -9.08 -23.59 -13.88
C GLU A 41 -9.02 -23.25 -12.38
N ASP A 42 -8.14 -22.34 -12.01
CA ASP A 42 -8.01 -21.86 -10.63
C ASP A 42 -9.35 -21.23 -10.21
N ALA A 43 -9.99 -21.79 -9.20
CA ALA A 43 -11.22 -21.27 -8.63
C ALA A 43 -11.05 -19.76 -8.29
N PRO A 44 -12.06 -18.91 -8.57
CA PRO A 44 -11.91 -17.46 -8.39
C PRO A 44 -11.55 -17.12 -6.95
N GLU A 45 -10.44 -16.39 -6.78
CA GLU A 45 -9.97 -15.97 -5.45
C GLU A 45 -11.01 -15.07 -4.74
N THR A 46 -11.44 -15.49 -3.56
CA THR A 46 -12.41 -14.76 -2.73
C THR A 46 -11.78 -14.22 -1.45
N ILE A 47 -12.45 -13.26 -0.81
CA ILE A 47 -12.12 -12.72 0.51
C ILE A 47 -13.41 -12.42 1.28
N VAL A 48 -13.40 -12.72 2.58
CA VAL A 48 -14.53 -12.36 3.46
C VAL A 48 -14.35 -10.91 3.92
N CYS A 49 -15.38 -10.09 3.74
CA CYS A 49 -15.39 -8.71 4.23
C CYS A 49 -15.54 -8.70 5.76
N PRO A 50 -14.60 -8.07 6.51
CA PRO A 50 -14.65 -8.08 7.98
C PRO A 50 -15.81 -7.24 8.54
N LYS A 51 -16.41 -6.33 7.77
CA LYS A 51 -17.53 -5.50 8.21
C LYS A 51 -18.89 -6.16 7.98
N CYS A 52 -19.15 -6.69 6.79
CA CYS A 52 -20.47 -7.27 6.46
C CYS A 52 -20.50 -8.79 6.44
N GLY A 53 -19.38 -9.49 6.63
CA GLY A 53 -19.27 -10.94 6.63
C GLY A 53 -19.47 -11.62 5.28
N LYS A 54 -19.82 -10.89 4.22
CA LYS A 54 -20.03 -11.46 2.88
C LYS A 54 -18.71 -11.88 2.24
N THR A 55 -18.74 -13.01 1.53
CA THR A 55 -17.64 -13.45 0.67
C THR A 55 -17.70 -12.67 -0.66
N VAL A 56 -16.62 -11.98 -1.00
CA VAL A 56 -16.52 -11.13 -2.18
C VAL A 56 -15.35 -11.55 -3.07
N LEU A 57 -15.44 -11.34 -4.37
CA LEU A 57 -14.37 -11.67 -5.32
C LEU A 57 -13.21 -10.67 -5.19
N LYS A 58 -11.98 -11.18 -5.01
CA LYS A 58 -10.78 -10.33 -4.91
C LYS A 58 -10.55 -9.48 -6.17
N SER A 59 -10.86 -10.01 -7.36
CA SER A 59 -10.76 -9.29 -8.64
C SER A 59 -11.64 -8.06 -8.66
N VAL A 60 -12.91 -8.21 -8.26
CA VAL A 60 -13.89 -7.12 -8.18
C VAL A 60 -13.48 -6.09 -7.13
N VAL A 61 -13.08 -6.53 -5.93
CA VAL A 61 -12.54 -5.63 -4.90
C VAL A 61 -11.35 -4.81 -5.39
N LYS A 62 -10.43 -5.41 -6.17
CA LYS A 62 -9.30 -4.67 -6.79
C LYS A 62 -9.78 -3.61 -7.80
N GLN A 63 -10.76 -3.94 -8.65
CA GLN A 63 -11.36 -3.00 -9.61
C GLN A 63 -12.04 -1.84 -8.88
N HIS A 64 -12.73 -2.11 -7.77
CA HIS A 64 -13.35 -1.10 -6.89
C HIS A 64 -12.35 -0.41 -5.94
N LYS A 65 -11.06 -0.35 -6.30
CA LYS A 65 -10.02 0.35 -5.51
C LYS A 65 -9.92 -0.11 -4.05
N TYR A 66 -10.09 -1.43 -3.82
CA TYR A 66 -10.07 -2.05 -2.47
C TYR A 66 -11.23 -1.60 -1.56
N VAL A 67 -12.37 -1.24 -2.12
CA VAL A 67 -13.61 -0.98 -1.40
C VAL A 67 -14.56 -2.16 -1.59
N CYS A 68 -15.19 -2.61 -0.52
CA CYS A 68 -16.22 -3.64 -0.58
C CYS A 68 -17.44 -3.10 -1.33
N TYR A 69 -17.84 -3.74 -2.40
CA TYR A 69 -19.00 -3.33 -3.20
C TYR A 69 -20.35 -3.57 -2.52
N GLU A 70 -20.36 -4.37 -1.42
CA GLU A 70 -21.57 -4.67 -0.65
C GLU A 70 -21.85 -3.67 0.48
N CYS A 71 -20.80 -3.16 1.15
CA CYS A 71 -20.97 -2.33 2.35
C CYS A 71 -20.05 -1.11 2.44
N ASN A 72 -19.29 -0.83 1.38
CA ASN A 72 -18.33 0.27 1.30
C ASN A 72 -17.22 0.21 2.37
N TYR A 73 -16.87 -0.99 2.87
CA TYR A 73 -15.72 -1.16 3.76
C TYR A 73 -14.42 -1.03 2.97
N TYR A 74 -13.46 -0.28 3.51
CA TYR A 74 -12.13 -0.11 2.92
C TYR A 74 -11.20 -1.22 3.38
N PHE A 75 -10.76 -2.08 2.45
CA PHE A 75 -9.75 -3.09 2.74
C PHE A 75 -8.35 -2.46 2.83
N ARG A 76 -7.47 -3.05 3.65
CA ARG A 76 -6.06 -2.65 3.69
C ARG A 76 -5.37 -2.94 2.36
N VAL A 77 -4.63 -1.95 1.86
CA VAL A 77 -3.95 -2.01 0.56
C VAL A 77 -2.45 -2.24 0.79
N ARG A 78 -1.89 -3.27 0.15
CA ARG A 78 -0.45 -3.56 0.18
C ARG A 78 0.33 -2.46 -0.56
N ALA A 79 1.58 -2.17 -0.13
CA ALA A 79 2.42 -1.13 -0.75
C ALA A 79 2.51 -1.26 -2.28
N LYS A 80 2.82 -2.45 -2.81
CA LYS A 80 2.87 -2.70 -4.26
C LYS A 80 1.58 -2.34 -5.00
N ASN A 81 0.43 -2.61 -4.37
CA ASN A 81 -0.86 -2.29 -4.98
C ASN A 81 -1.17 -0.79 -4.91
N ARG A 82 -0.82 -0.13 -3.79
CA ARG A 82 -0.98 1.32 -3.65
C ARG A 82 -0.12 2.07 -4.68
N ILE A 83 1.14 1.67 -4.86
CA ILE A 83 2.02 2.21 -5.88
C ILE A 83 1.36 2.08 -7.27
N ARG A 84 0.87 0.90 -7.64
CA ARG A 84 0.19 0.68 -8.93
C ARG A 84 -1.10 1.49 -9.13
N MET A 85 -1.77 1.87 -8.04
CA MET A 85 -3.01 2.68 -8.11
C MET A 85 -2.73 4.15 -8.35
N VAL A 86 -1.56 4.64 -7.95
CA VAL A 86 -1.21 6.06 -7.91
C VAL A 86 -0.21 6.42 -9.01
N SER A 87 0.79 5.56 -9.24
CA SER A 87 1.83 5.79 -10.25
C SER A 87 1.33 5.53 -11.67
N ASP A 88 1.89 6.25 -12.61
CA ASP A 88 1.77 5.93 -14.02
C ASP A 88 2.35 4.54 -14.31
N LYS A 89 1.89 3.92 -15.41
CA LYS A 89 2.27 2.55 -15.72
C LYS A 89 3.80 2.41 -15.86
N GLU A 90 4.38 1.47 -15.12
CA GLU A 90 5.81 1.13 -15.15
C GLU A 90 6.77 2.29 -14.78
N ALA A 91 6.26 3.38 -14.18
CA ALA A 91 7.08 4.55 -13.87
C ALA A 91 7.81 4.47 -12.52
N PHE A 92 7.51 3.48 -11.65
CA PHE A 92 8.08 3.42 -10.30
C PHE A 92 9.49 2.84 -10.30
N GLU A 93 10.47 3.65 -9.90
CA GLU A 93 11.87 3.30 -9.66
C GLU A 93 12.12 3.22 -8.15
N PRO A 94 12.36 2.01 -7.57
CA PRO A 94 12.57 1.87 -6.14
C PRO A 94 13.92 2.42 -5.69
N TRP A 95 13.93 3.12 -4.53
CA TRP A 95 15.13 3.64 -3.88
C TRP A 95 15.40 2.92 -2.56
N PHE A 96 16.66 2.88 -2.14
CA PHE A 96 17.13 2.37 -0.83
C PHE A 96 16.69 0.91 -0.56
N THR A 97 16.70 0.09 -1.59
CA THR A 97 16.33 -1.34 -1.50
C THR A 97 17.33 -2.16 -0.69
N GLU A 98 18.57 -1.70 -0.63
CA GLU A 98 19.68 -2.29 0.11
C GLU A 98 19.56 -2.09 1.63
N LEU A 99 18.80 -1.07 2.08
CA LEU A 99 18.60 -0.80 3.50
C LEU A 99 17.62 -1.80 4.10
N THR A 100 18.12 -2.64 4.99
CA THR A 100 17.35 -3.66 5.70
C THR A 100 17.44 -3.44 7.20
N THR A 101 16.36 -3.77 7.91
CA THR A 101 16.33 -3.61 9.37
C THR A 101 17.22 -4.63 10.07
N GLY A 102 17.77 -4.21 11.21
CA GLY A 102 18.57 -5.02 12.11
C GLY A 102 18.09 -4.88 13.56
N ASN A 103 18.90 -5.39 14.49
CA ASN A 103 18.60 -5.38 15.94
C ASN A 103 19.63 -4.49 16.69
N PRO A 104 19.48 -3.15 16.64
CA PRO A 104 20.49 -2.23 17.16
C PRO A 104 20.62 -2.25 18.70
N LEU A 105 19.64 -2.80 19.41
CA LEU A 105 19.62 -2.86 20.88
C LEU A 105 19.72 -4.30 21.42
N ASN A 106 19.98 -5.28 20.56
CA ASN A 106 19.99 -6.70 20.92
C ASN A 106 18.71 -7.12 21.66
N PHE A 107 17.53 -6.61 21.19
CA PHE A 107 16.25 -6.95 21.78
C PHE A 107 15.94 -8.43 21.55
N PRO A 108 15.51 -9.17 22.61
CA PRO A 108 15.28 -10.60 22.49
C PRO A 108 14.27 -10.96 21.39
N GLU A 109 14.52 -12.03 20.64
CA GLU A 109 13.64 -12.58 19.59
C GLU A 109 13.34 -11.62 18.42
N TYR A 110 13.95 -10.43 18.40
CA TYR A 110 13.63 -9.43 17.38
C TYR A 110 14.15 -9.82 15.99
N GLU A 111 15.35 -10.38 15.89
CA GLU A 111 15.92 -10.84 14.61
C GLU A 111 15.07 -11.94 13.97
N GLU A 112 14.63 -12.92 14.77
CA GLU A 112 13.73 -13.96 14.28
C GLU A 112 12.39 -13.38 13.79
N LYS A 113 11.85 -12.42 14.52
CA LYS A 113 10.61 -11.74 14.16
C LYS A 113 10.75 -10.96 12.85
N ILE A 114 11.91 -10.30 12.65
CA ILE A 114 12.25 -9.64 11.39
C ILE A 114 12.27 -10.66 10.27
N ALA A 115 13.06 -11.73 10.39
CA ALA A 115 13.22 -12.76 9.36
C ALA A 115 11.87 -13.39 8.96
N LYS A 116 11.05 -13.81 9.95
CA LYS A 116 9.71 -14.35 9.72
C LYS A 116 8.78 -13.35 9.02
N THR A 117 8.92 -12.05 9.36
CA THR A 117 8.11 -11.00 8.73
C THR A 117 8.53 -10.74 7.29
N GLN A 118 9.84 -10.73 7.00
CA GLN A 118 10.38 -10.61 5.66
C GLN A 118 9.94 -11.76 4.76
N GLU A 119 10.05 -13.00 5.24
CA GLU A 119 9.59 -14.19 4.52
C GLU A 119 8.08 -14.12 4.21
N LYS A 120 7.26 -13.79 5.20
CA LYS A 120 5.79 -13.71 5.05
C LYS A 120 5.34 -12.58 4.14
N THR A 121 6.02 -11.44 4.12
CA THR A 121 5.57 -10.23 3.42
C THR A 121 6.25 -10.01 2.09
N GLY A 122 7.46 -10.54 1.91
CA GLY A 122 8.36 -10.25 0.78
C GLY A 122 8.91 -8.83 0.81
N LEU A 123 8.90 -8.17 1.97
CA LEU A 123 9.39 -6.80 2.16
C LEU A 123 10.69 -6.81 2.97
N SER A 124 11.67 -6.00 2.58
CA SER A 124 12.90 -5.79 3.37
C SER A 124 12.63 -4.95 4.63
N GLU A 125 11.66 -4.04 4.57
CA GLU A 125 11.23 -3.16 5.67
C GLU A 125 9.78 -2.66 5.45
N GLY A 126 9.21 -2.02 6.47
CA GLY A 126 7.82 -1.55 6.51
C GLY A 126 7.47 -0.41 5.55
N ILE A 127 8.43 0.12 4.82
CA ILE A 127 8.21 1.17 3.83
C ILE A 127 8.87 0.84 2.49
N VAL A 128 8.17 1.14 1.40
CA VAL A 128 8.70 1.12 0.03
C VAL A 128 8.70 2.56 -0.48
N ILE A 129 9.88 3.05 -0.91
CA ILE A 129 10.06 4.41 -1.41
C ILE A 129 10.71 4.34 -2.80
N GLY A 130 10.39 5.29 -3.65
CA GLY A 130 10.99 5.42 -4.97
C GLY A 130 10.53 6.67 -5.70
N LYS A 131 11.19 6.93 -6.82
CA LYS A 131 10.77 7.96 -7.79
C LYS A 131 9.70 7.39 -8.70
N THR A 132 8.74 8.21 -9.07
CA THR A 132 7.68 7.80 -10.01
C THR A 132 7.14 8.99 -10.79
N LYS A 133 6.20 8.72 -11.70
CA LYS A 133 5.36 9.75 -12.32
C LYS A 133 3.90 9.55 -11.92
N ILE A 134 3.21 10.67 -11.71
CA ILE A 134 1.78 10.71 -11.43
C ILE A 134 1.17 11.74 -12.40
N TYR A 135 0.37 11.27 -13.36
CA TYR A 135 -0.12 12.09 -14.48
C TYR A 135 1.00 12.82 -15.26
N GLY A 136 2.14 12.14 -15.44
CA GLY A 136 3.30 12.67 -16.14
C GLY A 136 4.28 13.47 -15.27
N GLU A 137 3.88 13.93 -14.08
CA GLU A 137 4.69 14.75 -13.17
C GLU A 137 5.58 13.86 -12.28
N GLU A 138 6.87 14.15 -12.25
CA GLU A 138 7.84 13.44 -11.44
C GLU A 138 7.64 13.72 -9.95
N THR A 139 7.65 12.67 -9.13
CA THR A 139 7.45 12.77 -7.68
C THR A 139 8.19 11.65 -6.95
N VAL A 140 8.51 11.87 -5.69
CA VAL A 140 8.96 10.82 -4.77
C VAL A 140 7.73 10.25 -4.05
N LEU A 141 7.52 8.95 -4.18
CA LEU A 141 6.40 8.24 -3.58
C LEU A 141 6.89 7.25 -2.54
N GLY A 142 6.42 7.38 -1.30
CA GLY A 142 6.63 6.41 -0.24
C GLY A 142 5.32 5.79 0.22
N VAL A 143 5.32 4.47 0.47
CA VAL A 143 4.15 3.75 0.95
C VAL A 143 4.53 2.84 2.10
N ILE A 144 3.97 3.10 3.28
CA ILE A 144 4.13 2.23 4.45
C ILE A 144 3.16 1.05 4.33
N ASP A 145 3.66 -0.16 4.59
CA ASP A 145 2.88 -1.41 4.57
C ASP A 145 2.74 -1.98 5.99
N SER A 146 1.54 -1.92 6.53
CA SER A 146 1.26 -2.38 7.90
C SER A 146 1.44 -3.88 8.12
N ARG A 147 1.64 -4.68 7.06
CA ARG A 147 1.96 -6.11 7.21
C ARG A 147 3.35 -6.33 7.81
N PHE A 148 4.28 -5.38 7.61
CA PHE A 148 5.58 -5.41 8.25
C PHE A 148 5.50 -4.71 9.61
N MET A 149 5.42 -5.48 10.69
CA MET A 149 5.41 -5.02 12.09
C MET A 149 4.46 -3.84 12.34
N MET A 150 3.23 -3.90 11.82
CA MET A 150 2.22 -2.84 11.89
C MET A 150 2.65 -1.51 11.22
N GLY A 151 3.62 -1.54 10.32
CA GLY A 151 4.17 -0.34 9.69
C GLY A 151 4.94 0.56 10.67
N SER A 152 5.38 0.02 11.82
CA SER A 152 6.05 0.79 12.85
C SER A 152 7.38 1.37 12.36
N MET A 153 7.67 2.63 12.78
CA MET A 153 8.88 3.35 12.42
C MET A 153 10.06 2.88 13.27
N GLY A 154 10.93 2.06 12.70
CA GLY A 154 12.27 1.75 13.21
C GLY A 154 13.33 2.65 12.57
N HIS A 155 14.61 2.42 12.91
CA HIS A 155 15.73 3.22 12.39
C HIS A 155 15.81 3.21 10.86
N VAL A 156 15.57 2.07 10.22
CA VAL A 156 15.62 1.97 8.74
C VAL A 156 14.43 2.65 8.07
N VAL A 157 13.22 2.59 8.67
CA VAL A 157 12.08 3.36 8.14
C VAL A 157 12.38 4.85 8.22
N GLY A 158 12.89 5.33 9.37
CA GLY A 158 13.28 6.73 9.54
C GLY A 158 14.41 7.14 8.61
N GLU A 159 15.41 6.27 8.39
CA GLU A 159 16.49 6.50 7.43
C GLU A 159 15.94 6.66 6.01
N LYS A 160 15.14 5.70 5.53
CA LYS A 160 14.55 5.73 4.18
C LYS A 160 13.72 7.00 3.95
N ILE A 161 12.92 7.42 4.94
CA ILE A 161 12.12 8.65 4.84
C ILE A 161 13.02 9.89 4.79
N THR A 162 14.03 9.96 5.66
CA THR A 162 14.98 11.07 5.69
C THR A 162 15.73 11.20 4.38
N SER A 163 16.35 10.11 3.92
CA SER A 163 17.08 10.08 2.65
C SER A 163 16.19 10.38 1.45
N ALA A 164 14.90 9.98 1.51
CA ALA A 164 13.95 10.33 0.47
C ALA A 164 13.67 11.82 0.41
N PHE A 165 13.50 12.50 1.54
CA PHE A 165 13.36 13.96 1.58
C PHE A 165 14.63 14.66 1.11
N GLU A 166 15.81 14.21 1.53
CA GLU A 166 17.09 14.79 1.14
C GLU A 166 17.30 14.67 -0.37
N ARG A 167 17.15 13.49 -0.93
CA ARG A 167 17.27 13.27 -2.37
C ARG A 167 16.18 13.98 -3.18
N ALA A 168 14.93 14.00 -2.69
CA ALA A 168 13.86 14.77 -3.31
C ALA A 168 14.16 16.26 -3.33
N THR A 169 14.79 16.77 -2.27
CA THR A 169 15.19 18.21 -2.19
C THR A 169 16.29 18.51 -3.21
N GLU A 170 17.30 17.65 -3.33
CA GLU A 170 18.37 17.78 -4.33
C GLU A 170 17.82 17.72 -5.78
N GLU A 171 16.93 16.78 -6.07
CA GLU A 171 16.29 16.63 -7.38
C GLU A 171 15.12 17.60 -7.59
N ARG A 172 14.77 18.45 -6.60
CA ARG A 172 13.65 19.40 -6.61
C ARG A 172 12.29 18.77 -6.92
N LEU A 173 12.03 17.60 -6.33
CA LEU A 173 10.81 16.83 -6.53
C LEU A 173 9.86 16.97 -5.33
N PRO A 174 8.53 16.96 -5.54
CA PRO A 174 7.57 16.83 -4.44
C PRO A 174 7.66 15.44 -3.81
N VAL A 175 7.24 15.34 -2.55
CA VAL A 175 7.18 14.08 -1.80
C VAL A 175 5.73 13.74 -1.45
N ILE A 176 5.31 12.51 -1.72
CA ILE A 176 4.01 11.96 -1.30
C ILE A 176 4.27 10.70 -0.46
N LEU A 177 3.80 10.69 0.80
CA LEU A 177 3.94 9.54 1.69
C LEU A 177 2.57 8.99 2.11
N PHE A 178 2.28 7.74 1.75
CA PHE A 178 1.13 7.01 2.30
C PHE A 178 1.51 6.43 3.66
N CYS A 179 0.96 7.02 4.71
CA CYS A 179 1.20 6.64 6.10
C CYS A 179 0.22 5.55 6.52
N CYS A 180 0.74 4.44 7.05
CA CYS A 180 -0.03 3.33 7.59
C CYS A 180 0.78 2.67 8.72
N SER A 181 0.71 3.21 9.95
CA SER A 181 1.64 2.86 11.01
C SER A 181 1.02 2.83 12.40
N GLY A 182 1.44 1.87 13.22
CA GLY A 182 1.16 1.82 14.65
C GLY A 182 2.03 2.74 15.51
N GLY A 183 2.99 3.49 14.93
CA GLY A 183 3.86 4.42 15.64
C GLY A 183 5.34 4.00 15.68
N ALA A 184 6.07 4.40 16.73
CA ALA A 184 7.47 4.05 16.92
C ALA A 184 7.65 2.54 17.22
N ARG A 185 8.74 1.93 16.72
CA ARG A 185 9.04 0.51 16.88
C ARG A 185 9.61 0.21 18.26
N MET A 186 8.83 -0.46 19.10
CA MET A 186 9.16 -0.73 20.51
C MET A 186 10.50 -1.47 20.67
N GLN A 187 10.81 -2.44 19.81
CA GLN A 187 12.04 -3.24 19.86
C GLN A 187 13.31 -2.42 19.66
N GLU A 188 13.21 -1.25 19.07
CA GLU A 188 14.31 -0.32 18.83
C GLU A 188 14.35 0.84 19.84
N GLY A 189 13.47 0.85 20.85
CA GLY A 189 13.49 1.75 21.99
C GLY A 189 13.71 3.21 21.61
N ILE A 190 14.71 3.87 22.25
CA ILE A 190 15.04 5.28 22.02
C ILE A 190 15.48 5.55 20.57
N ILE A 191 16.09 4.59 19.89
CA ILE A 191 16.53 4.76 18.50
C ILE A 191 15.33 5.01 17.59
N SER A 192 14.21 4.31 17.81
CA SER A 192 12.98 4.55 17.04
C SER A 192 12.34 5.88 17.37
N LEU A 193 12.40 6.35 18.63
CA LEU A 193 11.91 7.69 19.01
C LEU A 193 12.72 8.80 18.36
N MET A 194 14.05 8.65 18.24
CA MET A 194 14.91 9.62 17.58
C MET A 194 14.62 9.76 16.08
N GLN A 195 13.99 8.77 15.45
CA GLN A 195 13.55 8.90 14.06
C GLN A 195 12.46 9.96 13.89
N MET A 196 11.67 10.23 14.91
CA MET A 196 10.67 11.31 14.87
C MET A 196 11.36 12.67 14.61
N ALA A 197 12.41 12.99 15.37
CA ALA A 197 13.18 14.23 15.20
C ALA A 197 13.88 14.25 13.83
N LYS A 198 14.49 13.13 13.43
CA LYS A 198 15.24 13.00 12.18
C LYS A 198 14.36 13.25 10.96
N THR A 199 13.21 12.56 10.86
CA THR A 199 12.27 12.71 9.75
C THR A 199 11.61 14.07 9.71
N SER A 200 11.29 14.66 10.89
CA SER A 200 10.73 16.01 10.99
C SER A 200 11.72 17.07 10.52
N ALA A 201 13.01 16.95 10.88
CA ALA A 201 14.05 17.86 10.42
C ALA A 201 14.26 17.79 8.89
N ALA A 202 14.17 16.60 8.30
CA ALA A 202 14.26 16.41 6.85
C ALA A 202 13.04 17.04 6.13
N ALA A 203 11.82 16.80 6.62
CA ALA A 203 10.61 17.43 6.09
C ALA A 203 10.69 18.97 6.18
N LYS A 204 11.22 19.51 7.28
CA LYS A 204 11.42 20.96 7.44
C LYS A 204 12.38 21.54 6.39
N ARG A 205 13.53 20.89 6.15
CA ARG A 205 14.49 21.33 5.12
C ARG A 205 13.86 21.28 3.71
N HIS A 206 13.05 20.27 3.43
CA HIS A 206 12.33 20.13 2.17
C HIS A 206 11.33 21.28 1.96
N SER A 207 10.55 21.61 3.00
CA SER A 207 9.62 22.76 2.99
C SER A 207 10.35 24.09 2.84
N GLU A 208 11.50 24.29 3.51
CA GLU A 208 12.33 25.51 3.37
C GLU A 208 12.92 25.68 1.98
N ALA A 209 13.12 24.58 1.25
CA ALA A 209 13.49 24.61 -0.17
C ALA A 209 12.32 24.96 -1.10
N GLY A 210 11.12 25.19 -0.57
CA GLY A 210 9.90 25.54 -1.31
C GLY A 210 9.29 24.36 -2.08
N LEU A 211 9.46 23.13 -1.58
CA LEU A 211 9.00 21.91 -2.22
C LEU A 211 7.80 21.31 -1.48
N LEU A 212 6.85 20.79 -2.26
CA LEU A 212 5.58 20.25 -1.76
C LEU A 212 5.76 18.90 -1.07
N TYR A 213 5.16 18.78 0.12
CA TYR A 213 5.03 17.52 0.83
C TYR A 213 3.56 17.17 1.13
N VAL A 214 3.10 16.00 0.69
CA VAL A 214 1.74 15.50 0.87
C VAL A 214 1.75 14.17 1.62
N PRO A 215 1.51 14.13 2.94
CA PRO A 215 1.23 12.89 3.67
C PRO A 215 -0.22 12.49 3.47
N VAL A 216 -0.43 11.24 3.03
CA VAL A 216 -1.75 10.63 2.91
C VAL A 216 -1.96 9.70 4.10
N LEU A 217 -2.75 10.13 5.08
CA LEU A 217 -3.01 9.37 6.30
C LEU A 217 -4.00 8.24 6.02
N THR A 218 -3.60 7.00 6.29
CA THR A 218 -4.48 5.82 6.17
C THR A 218 -4.59 5.10 7.50
N ASP A 219 -5.59 4.21 7.65
CA ASP A 219 -5.81 3.45 8.88
C ASP A 219 -4.87 2.22 8.98
N PRO A 220 -4.11 2.09 10.10
CA PRO A 220 -3.89 3.06 11.18
C PRO A 220 -2.78 4.07 10.86
N THR A 221 -2.87 5.30 11.39
CA THR A 221 -1.72 6.23 11.48
C THR A 221 -1.74 6.82 12.88
N THR A 222 -0.83 6.38 13.76
CA THR A 222 -0.89 6.65 15.20
C THR A 222 0.50 6.90 15.79
N GLY A 223 0.53 7.34 17.05
CA GLY A 223 1.72 7.45 17.91
C GLY A 223 2.82 8.32 17.30
N GLY A 224 4.07 7.84 17.36
CA GLY A 224 5.24 8.59 16.91
C GLY A 224 5.23 8.96 15.43
N VAL A 225 4.54 8.22 14.58
CA VAL A 225 4.41 8.57 13.15
C VAL A 225 3.49 9.78 12.99
N THR A 226 2.33 9.80 13.66
CA THR A 226 1.44 10.97 13.67
C THR A 226 2.14 12.20 14.30
N ALA A 227 2.87 12.00 15.40
CA ALA A 227 3.56 13.08 16.10
C ALA A 227 4.86 13.53 15.41
N SER A 228 5.12 13.12 14.19
CA SER A 228 6.29 13.49 13.39
C SER A 228 5.91 13.79 11.93
N PHE A 229 6.60 13.20 10.98
CA PHE A 229 6.47 13.53 9.56
C PHE A 229 5.03 13.46 9.02
N ALA A 230 4.16 12.57 9.55
CA ALA A 230 2.81 12.39 9.01
C ALA A 230 1.88 13.61 9.19
N MET A 231 2.18 14.52 10.13
CA MET A 231 1.40 15.74 10.37
C MET A 231 2.14 17.03 9.96
N LEU A 232 3.24 16.91 9.22
CA LEU A 232 4.07 18.04 8.80
C LEU A 232 3.93 18.36 7.31
N GLY A 233 2.86 17.90 6.68
CA GLY A 233 2.59 18.18 5.27
C GLY A 233 2.03 19.56 5.02
N ASP A 234 2.11 19.96 3.76
CA ASP A 234 1.54 21.22 3.26
C ASP A 234 0.03 21.07 2.99
N ILE A 235 -0.43 19.83 2.76
CA ILE A 235 -1.82 19.48 2.48
C ILE A 235 -2.21 18.26 3.30
#